data_f4a8e54117797509b69f327069072a5c
#
_entry.id   f4a8e54117797509b69f327069072a5c
#
_cell.length_a   1.000
_cell.length_b   1.000
_cell.length_c   1.000
_cell.angle_alpha   90.00
_cell.angle_beta   90.00
_cell.angle_gamma   90.00
#
_symmetry.space_group_name_H-M   'P 1'
#
loop_
_entity.id
_entity.type
_entity.pdbx_description
1 polymer ?
#
loop_
_entity_poly.entity_id
_entity_poly.type
_entity_poly.pdbx_seq_one_letter_code
_entity_poly.pdbx_strand_id
1 'polypeptide(L)'
;MSTEPKFPNSEFVGIIKELGFRCEFCARCCTKEFNDHVFLLDADLELIRQIDPDAVTPAPTPEFCDQKGNFYVSGYALRTKPDGSCVFLENKRCKIYDNRPTICRVYPYMLHQEADEFGKVDWRQISGLNEHGRYNSKIEDSECEAIVRETRAYEEAYLKQMIDFFGAVITHFRKNNLKNVQRIYDRKMREFLKGECGLEVFVYCKGGFEKQKLKP
;
A
#
# COMPACT_ATOMS: atom_id res chain seq x y z
N MET A 1 6.60 -4.65 24.33
CA MET A 1 6.17 -3.68 23.32
C MET A 1 7.19 -2.54 23.36
N SER A 2 8.13 -2.52 22.42
CA SER A 2 9.09 -1.41 22.32
C SER A 2 8.33 -0.19 21.84
N THR A 3 8.31 0.86 22.64
CA THR A 3 7.86 2.18 22.22
C THR A 3 8.95 2.76 21.32
N GLU A 4 8.93 2.43 20.03
CA GLU A 4 9.72 3.19 19.08
C GLU A 4 9.32 4.67 19.16
N PRO A 5 10.29 5.60 19.13
CA PRO A 5 9.99 7.02 19.23
C PRO A 5 9.14 7.42 18.03
N LYS A 6 7.87 7.74 18.28
CA LYS A 6 7.01 8.32 17.23
C LYS A 6 7.60 9.68 16.84
N PHE A 7 7.66 9.95 15.55
CA PHE A 7 8.04 11.27 15.06
C PHE A 7 7.13 12.34 15.68
N PRO A 8 7.67 13.41 16.30
CA PRO A 8 6.85 14.36 17.05
C PRO A 8 5.80 15.04 16.17
N ASN A 9 4.56 15.14 16.66
CA ASN A 9 3.47 15.76 15.89
C ASN A 9 3.75 17.23 15.55
N SER A 10 4.42 17.98 16.44
CA SER A 10 4.81 19.38 16.18
C SER A 10 5.78 19.50 15.00
N GLU A 11 6.74 18.60 14.87
CA GLU A 11 7.66 18.56 13.73
C GLU A 11 6.93 18.14 12.47
N PHE A 12 6.00 17.21 12.57
CA PHE A 12 5.19 16.79 11.43
C PHE A 12 4.29 17.91 10.89
N VAL A 13 3.67 18.69 11.78
CA VAL A 13 2.93 19.92 11.39
C VAL A 13 3.86 20.89 10.65
N GLY A 14 5.11 21.04 11.10
CA GLY A 14 6.13 21.84 10.43
C GLY A 14 6.37 21.38 8.99
N ILE A 15 6.57 20.08 8.78
CA ILE A 15 6.75 19.47 7.44
C ILE A 15 5.53 19.70 6.54
N ILE A 16 4.31 19.51 7.07
CA ILE A 16 3.08 19.73 6.31
C ILE A 16 2.97 21.17 5.82
N LYS A 17 3.29 22.15 6.68
CA LYS A 17 3.27 23.57 6.34
C LYS A 17 4.36 23.93 5.33
N GLU A 18 5.56 23.36 5.50
CA GLU A 18 6.68 23.58 4.56
C GLU A 18 6.36 23.04 3.17
N LEU A 19 5.86 21.82 3.08
CA LEU A 19 5.48 21.21 1.80
C LEU A 19 4.27 21.89 1.17
N GLY A 20 3.23 22.18 1.96
CA GLY A 20 2.01 22.84 1.50
C GLY A 20 1.40 22.20 0.26
N PHE A 21 1.32 20.85 0.23
CA PHE A 21 0.87 20.12 -0.96
C PHE A 21 -0.64 20.29 -1.22
N ARG A 22 -0.98 20.48 -2.49
CA ARG A 22 -2.36 20.46 -3.03
C ARG A 22 -2.42 19.60 -4.29
N CYS A 23 -3.42 18.73 -4.36
CA CYS A 23 -3.67 17.94 -5.57
C CYS A 23 -4.22 18.85 -6.68
N GLU A 24 -3.55 18.85 -7.84
CA GLU A 24 -3.95 19.59 -9.05
C GLU A 24 -4.57 18.71 -10.12
N PHE A 25 -4.93 17.48 -9.77
CA PHE A 25 -5.47 16.50 -10.72
C PHE A 25 -4.53 16.22 -11.91
N CYS A 26 -3.22 16.33 -11.69
CA CYS A 26 -2.21 16.02 -12.73
C CYS A 26 -2.15 14.52 -13.06
N ALA A 27 -2.79 13.69 -12.27
CA ALA A 27 -2.89 12.23 -12.40
C ALA A 27 -1.59 11.43 -12.23
N ARG A 28 -0.43 12.06 -12.00
CA ARG A 28 0.85 11.35 -11.93
C ARG A 28 0.89 10.31 -10.80
N CYS A 29 0.47 10.67 -9.57
CA CYS A 29 0.36 9.75 -8.46
C CYS A 29 -0.72 8.65 -8.65
N CYS A 30 -1.54 8.77 -9.70
CA CYS A 30 -2.55 7.77 -10.07
C CYS A 30 -2.04 6.80 -11.15
N THR A 31 -0.73 6.76 -11.40
CA THR A 31 -0.09 5.88 -12.38
C THR A 31 1.05 5.11 -11.75
N LYS A 32 1.44 4.00 -12.36
CA LYS A 32 2.60 3.21 -11.94
C LYS A 32 3.94 3.95 -12.06
N GLU A 33 3.97 5.11 -12.70
CA GLU A 33 5.18 5.93 -12.80
C GLU A 33 5.68 6.39 -11.44
N PHE A 34 4.74 6.70 -10.50
CA PHE A 34 5.08 7.22 -9.16
C PHE A 34 4.66 6.29 -8.02
N ASN A 35 3.63 5.49 -8.23
CA ASN A 35 3.17 4.52 -7.25
C ASN A 35 3.07 3.15 -7.93
N ASP A 36 3.93 2.24 -7.56
CA ASP A 36 3.90 0.88 -8.10
C ASP A 36 2.49 0.27 -7.97
N HIS A 37 1.87 0.45 -6.80
CA HIS A 37 0.47 0.07 -6.58
C HIS A 37 -0.15 0.86 -5.42
N VAL A 38 -1.47 0.90 -5.38
CA VAL A 38 -2.25 1.48 -4.28
C VAL A 38 -2.73 0.35 -3.38
N PHE A 39 -2.00 0.12 -2.27
CA PHE A 39 -2.37 -0.87 -1.26
C PHE A 39 -3.65 -0.46 -0.54
N LEU A 40 -4.52 -1.43 -0.25
CA LEU A 40 -5.79 -1.21 0.43
C LEU A 40 -5.74 -1.80 1.84
N LEU A 41 -5.98 -0.97 2.83
CA LEU A 41 -6.32 -1.44 4.17
C LEU A 41 -7.67 -2.15 4.14
N ASP A 42 -7.96 -3.03 5.10
CA ASP A 42 -9.23 -3.77 5.16
C ASP A 42 -10.46 -2.84 5.10
N ALA A 43 -10.41 -1.66 5.74
CA ALA A 43 -11.49 -0.67 5.67
C ALA A 43 -11.64 -0.04 4.29
N ASP A 44 -10.52 0.27 3.62
CA ASP A 44 -10.53 0.78 2.24
C ASP A 44 -11.07 -0.28 1.28
N LEU A 45 -10.66 -1.54 1.47
CA LEU A 45 -11.11 -2.66 0.65
C LEU A 45 -12.64 -2.83 0.70
N GLU A 46 -13.25 -2.70 1.89
CA GLU A 46 -14.71 -2.77 2.03
C GLU A 46 -15.41 -1.68 1.22
N LEU A 47 -14.94 -0.45 1.34
CA LEU A 47 -15.49 0.69 0.61
C LEU A 47 -15.33 0.52 -0.91
N ILE A 48 -14.14 0.13 -1.36
CA ILE A 48 -13.87 -0.06 -2.79
C ILE A 48 -14.72 -1.20 -3.37
N ARG A 49 -14.87 -2.32 -2.66
CA ARG A 49 -15.73 -3.43 -3.11
C ARG A 49 -17.21 -3.05 -3.22
N GLN A 50 -17.68 -2.11 -2.40
CA GLN A 50 -19.05 -1.56 -2.51
C GLN A 50 -19.21 -0.66 -3.74
N ILE A 51 -18.17 0.08 -4.13
CA ILE A 51 -18.18 0.96 -5.30
C ILE A 51 -18.03 0.14 -6.59
N ASP A 52 -17.02 -0.70 -6.65
CA ASP A 52 -16.71 -1.58 -7.79
C ASP A 52 -15.91 -2.81 -7.29
N PRO A 53 -16.55 -3.99 -7.18
CA PRO A 53 -15.89 -5.20 -6.72
C PRO A 53 -14.77 -5.67 -7.66
N ASP A 54 -14.81 -5.27 -8.94
CA ASP A 54 -13.79 -5.61 -9.93
C ASP A 54 -12.59 -4.65 -9.91
N ALA A 55 -12.64 -3.60 -9.10
CA ALA A 55 -11.55 -2.62 -8.97
C ALA A 55 -10.36 -3.12 -8.14
N VAL A 56 -10.46 -4.31 -7.53
CA VAL A 56 -9.43 -4.83 -6.63
C VAL A 56 -8.69 -6.01 -7.24
N THR A 57 -7.43 -6.16 -6.83
CA THR A 57 -6.56 -7.28 -7.21
C THR A 57 -5.68 -7.64 -6.02
N PRO A 58 -5.18 -8.88 -5.88
CA PRO A 58 -4.14 -9.18 -4.92
C PRO A 58 -2.98 -8.19 -5.02
N ALA A 59 -2.36 -7.83 -3.90
CA ALA A 59 -1.15 -6.99 -3.91
C ALA A 59 -0.08 -7.64 -4.80
N PRO A 60 0.65 -6.86 -5.61
CA PRO A 60 1.47 -7.40 -6.71
C PRO A 60 2.74 -8.10 -6.25
N THR A 61 3.17 -7.88 -5.01
CA THR A 61 4.42 -8.41 -4.47
C THR A 61 4.13 -9.47 -3.40
N PRO A 62 4.13 -10.77 -3.76
CA PRO A 62 3.94 -11.82 -2.78
C PRO A 62 5.12 -11.89 -1.80
N GLU A 63 4.81 -12.04 -0.51
CA GLU A 63 5.83 -12.14 0.54
C GLU A 63 6.33 -13.58 0.74
N PHE A 64 5.48 -14.57 0.44
CA PHE A 64 5.83 -15.99 0.63
C PHE A 64 5.32 -16.85 -0.51
N CYS A 65 5.99 -18.01 -0.71
CA CYS A 65 5.53 -19.08 -1.57
C CYS A 65 5.74 -20.43 -0.90
N ASP A 66 4.68 -21.25 -0.77
CA ASP A 66 4.78 -22.55 -0.15
C ASP A 66 5.39 -23.60 -1.10
N GLN A 67 5.70 -24.79 -0.56
CA GLN A 67 6.28 -25.91 -1.34
C GLN A 67 5.30 -26.46 -2.41
N LYS A 68 4.03 -26.10 -2.37
CA LYS A 68 3.00 -26.46 -3.37
C LYS A 68 2.91 -25.44 -4.50
N GLY A 69 3.60 -24.28 -4.35
CA GLY A 69 3.59 -23.18 -5.32
C GLY A 69 2.43 -22.21 -5.15
N ASN A 70 1.82 -22.16 -3.97
CA ASN A 70 0.85 -21.12 -3.63
C ASN A 70 1.56 -19.91 -3.06
N PHE A 71 1.13 -18.73 -3.47
CA PHE A 71 1.67 -17.45 -3.01
C PHE A 71 0.81 -16.84 -1.91
N TYR A 72 1.43 -16.03 -1.06
CA TYR A 72 0.76 -15.35 0.05
C TYR A 72 1.08 -13.88 0.00
N VAL A 73 0.04 -13.03 0.03
CA VAL A 73 0.14 -11.57 -0.02
C VAL A 73 -0.58 -10.95 1.16
N SER A 74 -0.05 -9.82 1.64
CA SER A 74 -0.51 -9.10 2.83
C SER A 74 -1.85 -8.37 2.67
N GLY A 75 -2.40 -8.33 1.46
CA GLY A 75 -3.68 -7.67 1.21
C GLY A 75 -3.99 -7.49 -0.26
N TYR A 76 -4.94 -6.62 -0.51
CA TYR A 76 -5.38 -6.21 -1.83
C TYR A 76 -4.79 -4.86 -2.24
N ALA A 77 -4.77 -4.61 -3.54
CA ALA A 77 -4.42 -3.34 -4.14
C ALA A 77 -5.50 -2.91 -5.15
N LEU A 78 -5.52 -1.63 -5.51
CA LEU A 78 -6.32 -1.17 -6.63
C LEU A 78 -5.77 -1.75 -7.94
N ARG A 79 -6.68 -2.21 -8.78
CA ARG A 79 -6.34 -2.65 -10.13
C ARG A 79 -5.89 -1.47 -10.97
N THR A 80 -4.90 -1.70 -11.81
CA THR A 80 -4.45 -0.77 -12.84
C THR A 80 -4.98 -1.18 -14.21
N LYS A 81 -5.18 -0.20 -15.08
CA LYS A 81 -5.50 -0.40 -16.49
C LYS A 81 -4.25 -0.86 -17.23
N PRO A 82 -4.39 -1.35 -18.49
CA PRO A 82 -3.23 -1.78 -19.29
C PRO A 82 -2.17 -0.69 -19.51
N ASP A 83 -2.56 0.58 -19.49
CA ASP A 83 -1.67 1.74 -19.58
C ASP A 83 -0.94 2.08 -18.26
N GLY A 84 -1.16 1.29 -17.20
CA GLY A 84 -0.59 1.50 -15.87
C GLY A 84 -1.33 2.53 -15.02
N SER A 85 -2.41 3.14 -15.51
CA SER A 85 -3.21 4.06 -14.72
C SER A 85 -4.16 3.35 -13.75
N CYS A 86 -4.49 4.02 -12.65
CA CYS A 86 -5.48 3.54 -11.68
C CYS A 86 -6.84 3.31 -12.39
N VAL A 87 -7.54 2.23 -12.02
CA VAL A 87 -8.86 1.88 -12.60
C VAL A 87 -9.87 3.02 -12.47
N PHE A 88 -9.80 3.82 -11.41
CA PHE A 88 -10.69 4.98 -11.19
C PHE A 88 -10.22 6.28 -11.83
N LEU A 89 -9.10 6.30 -12.53
CA LEU A 89 -8.64 7.49 -13.24
C LEU A 89 -9.38 7.63 -14.57
N GLU A 90 -10.10 8.72 -14.77
CA GLU A 90 -10.78 9.05 -16.02
C GLU A 90 -10.65 10.53 -16.34
N ASN A 91 -10.26 10.89 -17.55
CA ASN A 91 -10.05 12.27 -17.98
C ASN A 91 -9.20 13.10 -17.00
N LYS A 92 -8.11 12.51 -16.50
CA LYS A 92 -7.20 13.05 -15.47
C LYS A 92 -7.87 13.31 -14.10
N ARG A 93 -9.04 12.75 -13.85
CA ARG A 93 -9.75 12.90 -12.56
C ARG A 93 -10.02 11.54 -11.92
N CYS A 94 -9.91 11.50 -10.60
CA CYS A 94 -10.32 10.35 -9.82
C CYS A 94 -11.85 10.31 -9.72
N LYS A 95 -12.49 9.26 -10.23
CA LYS A 95 -13.97 9.08 -10.14
C LYS A 95 -14.47 8.97 -8.69
N ILE A 96 -13.63 8.51 -7.79
CA ILE A 96 -13.94 8.29 -6.38
C ILE A 96 -13.18 9.27 -5.48
N TYR A 97 -12.96 10.52 -5.93
CA TYR A 97 -12.09 11.48 -5.24
C TYR A 97 -12.42 11.64 -3.76
N ASP A 98 -13.70 11.75 -3.41
CA ASP A 98 -14.15 11.90 -2.02
C ASP A 98 -14.09 10.57 -1.22
N ASN A 99 -14.07 9.45 -1.91
CA ASN A 99 -13.99 8.09 -1.36
C ASN A 99 -12.64 7.42 -1.67
N ARG A 100 -11.59 8.21 -1.85
CA ARG A 100 -10.24 7.67 -2.11
C ARG A 100 -9.77 6.77 -0.97
N PRO A 101 -9.03 5.70 -1.28
CA PRO A 101 -8.31 4.94 -0.26
C PRO A 101 -7.46 5.85 0.63
N THR A 102 -7.31 5.46 1.88
CA THR A 102 -6.60 6.27 2.89
C THR A 102 -5.20 6.65 2.43
N ILE A 103 -4.45 5.73 1.82
CA ILE A 103 -3.12 6.02 1.25
C ILE A 103 -3.14 7.18 0.24
N CYS A 104 -4.18 7.26 -0.61
CA CYS A 104 -4.31 8.36 -1.57
C CYS A 104 -4.69 9.70 -0.92
N ARG A 105 -5.32 9.66 0.28
CA ARG A 105 -5.68 10.87 1.02
C ARG A 105 -4.50 11.44 1.78
N VAL A 106 -3.69 10.56 2.39
CA VAL A 106 -2.52 10.99 3.17
C VAL A 106 -1.30 11.34 2.31
N TYR A 107 -1.32 11.00 1.02
CA TYR A 107 -0.24 11.38 0.11
C TYR A 107 -0.09 12.91 -0.01
N PRO A 108 1.12 13.48 0.02
CA PRO A 108 2.44 12.86 0.09
C PRO A 108 3.05 12.82 1.50
N TYR A 109 2.22 12.90 2.53
CA TYR A 109 2.65 13.10 3.91
C TYR A 109 3.06 11.82 4.64
N MET A 110 3.09 10.67 3.96
CA MET A 110 3.60 9.44 4.54
C MET A 110 5.11 9.54 4.75
N LEU A 111 5.58 9.20 5.95
CA LEU A 111 6.99 9.19 6.27
C LEU A 111 7.49 7.74 6.26
N HIS A 112 8.51 7.48 5.45
CA HIS A 112 9.25 6.23 5.53
C HIS A 112 10.27 6.30 6.65
N GLN A 113 10.28 5.28 7.48
CA GLN A 113 11.24 5.10 8.53
C GLN A 113 12.30 4.10 8.05
N GLU A 114 13.54 4.55 7.92
CA GLU A 114 14.68 3.69 7.61
C GLU A 114 15.74 3.83 8.70
N ALA A 115 16.32 2.70 9.12
CA ALA A 115 17.49 2.71 9.99
C ALA A 115 18.74 2.95 9.14
N ASP A 116 19.59 3.88 9.56
CA ASP A 116 20.92 4.05 8.99
C ASP A 116 21.86 2.88 9.39
N GLU A 117 23.10 2.89 8.92
CA GLU A 117 24.12 1.88 9.21
C GLU A 117 24.46 1.76 10.70
N PHE A 118 24.11 2.75 11.53
CA PHE A 118 24.28 2.77 12.97
C PHE A 118 23.01 2.41 13.74
N GLY A 119 21.93 2.08 13.03
CA GLY A 119 20.62 1.78 13.63
C GLY A 119 19.84 3.01 14.08
N LYS A 120 20.30 4.23 13.71
CA LYS A 120 19.55 5.46 13.95
C LYS A 120 18.44 5.57 12.92
N VAL A 121 17.22 5.75 13.42
CA VAL A 121 16.05 5.91 12.56
C VAL A 121 16.11 7.26 11.86
N ASP A 122 16.08 7.23 10.53
CA ASP A 122 15.92 8.40 9.68
C ASP A 122 14.51 8.40 9.08
N TRP A 123 13.87 9.56 9.09
CA TRP A 123 12.54 9.77 8.55
C TRP A 123 12.68 10.32 7.14
N ARG A 124 12.40 9.47 6.15
CA ARG A 124 12.46 9.86 4.74
C ARG A 124 11.08 10.08 4.18
N GLN A 125 10.95 11.14 3.42
CA GLN A 125 9.75 11.42 2.66
C GLN A 125 9.66 10.48 1.45
N ILE A 126 8.42 10.27 0.96
CA ILE A 126 8.17 9.47 -0.23
C ILE A 126 8.90 10.05 -1.44
N SER A 127 9.40 9.18 -2.32
CA SER A 127 9.94 9.56 -3.61
C SER A 127 8.90 10.30 -4.46
N GLY A 128 9.33 11.25 -5.29
CA GLY A 128 8.46 12.03 -6.16
C GLY A 128 7.94 13.33 -5.53
N LEU A 129 8.43 13.71 -4.36
CA LEU A 129 8.19 15.04 -3.80
C LEU A 129 8.68 16.14 -4.74
N ASN A 130 7.88 17.20 -4.88
CA ASN A 130 8.13 18.36 -5.77
C ASN A 130 8.11 18.03 -7.27
N GLU A 131 7.80 16.80 -7.67
CA GLU A 131 7.76 16.44 -9.09
C GLU A 131 6.37 16.58 -9.70
N HIS A 132 5.32 16.65 -8.87
CA HIS A 132 3.93 16.76 -9.31
C HIS A 132 3.02 17.32 -8.21
N GLY A 133 1.86 17.87 -8.60
CA GLY A 133 0.97 18.61 -7.71
C GLY A 133 1.48 20.06 -7.49
N ARG A 134 0.82 20.77 -6.60
CA ARG A 134 1.22 22.12 -6.22
C ARG A 134 1.75 22.11 -4.79
N TYR A 135 2.93 22.67 -4.59
CA TYR A 135 3.60 22.81 -3.30
C TYR A 135 3.58 24.27 -2.84
N ASN A 136 4.07 24.51 -1.63
CA ASN A 136 4.16 25.84 -1.01
C ASN A 136 2.78 26.55 -0.88
N SER A 137 1.69 25.78 -0.82
CA SER A 137 0.37 26.33 -0.53
C SER A 137 0.22 26.54 0.97
N LYS A 138 -0.45 27.61 1.37
CA LYS A 138 -0.78 27.81 2.78
C LYS A 138 -1.75 26.71 3.25
N ILE A 139 -1.38 25.99 4.32
CA ILE A 139 -2.23 25.01 5.01
C ILE A 139 -2.55 25.57 6.39
N GLU A 140 -3.83 25.64 6.73
CA GLU A 140 -4.26 26.15 8.03
C GLU A 140 -3.99 25.12 9.15
N ASP A 141 -3.82 25.58 10.38
CA ASP A 141 -3.44 24.73 11.53
C ASP A 141 -4.40 23.56 11.75
N SER A 142 -5.70 23.82 11.66
CA SER A 142 -6.72 22.77 11.82
C SER A 142 -6.65 21.71 10.72
N GLU A 143 -6.27 22.10 9.51
CA GLU A 143 -6.05 21.16 8.40
C GLU A 143 -4.76 20.35 8.60
N CYS A 144 -3.67 20.99 9.05
CA CYS A 144 -2.43 20.27 9.40
C CYS A 144 -2.70 19.20 10.47
N GLU A 145 -3.43 19.53 11.53
CA GLU A 145 -3.81 18.59 12.57
C GLU A 145 -4.66 17.42 12.03
N ALA A 146 -5.56 17.69 11.09
CA ALA A 146 -6.37 16.66 10.46
C ALA A 146 -5.48 15.71 9.62
N ILE A 147 -4.55 16.24 8.84
CA ILE A 147 -3.58 15.47 8.05
C ILE A 147 -2.71 14.61 8.98
N VAL A 148 -2.18 15.16 10.07
CA VAL A 148 -1.39 14.40 11.05
C VAL A 148 -2.19 13.23 11.59
N ARG A 149 -3.42 13.47 12.06
CA ARG A 149 -4.28 12.40 12.61
C ARG A 149 -4.54 11.30 11.57
N GLU A 150 -4.90 11.68 10.33
CA GLU A 150 -5.21 10.71 9.28
C GLU A 150 -3.97 9.90 8.86
N THR A 151 -2.81 10.56 8.74
CA THR A 151 -1.55 9.87 8.39
C THR A 151 -1.15 8.90 9.49
N ARG A 152 -1.22 9.30 10.76
CA ARG A 152 -0.93 8.39 11.88
C ARG A 152 -1.87 7.20 11.95
N ALA A 153 -3.16 7.45 11.75
CA ALA A 153 -4.15 6.37 11.72
C ALA A 153 -3.86 5.38 10.59
N TYR A 154 -3.45 5.87 9.41
CA TYR A 154 -3.04 5.02 8.31
C TYR A 154 -1.79 4.19 8.65
N GLU A 155 -0.74 4.81 9.17
CA GLU A 155 0.52 4.14 9.55
C GLU A 155 0.25 3.02 10.57
N GLU A 156 -0.52 3.32 11.62
CA GLU A 156 -0.88 2.34 12.67
C GLU A 156 -1.70 1.17 12.10
N ALA A 157 -2.69 1.46 11.23
CA ALA A 157 -3.52 0.45 10.61
C ALA A 157 -2.71 -0.43 9.64
N TYR A 158 -1.81 0.16 8.86
CA TYR A 158 -0.92 -0.57 7.96
C TYR A 158 0.01 -1.52 8.73
N LEU A 159 0.71 -1.01 9.75
CA LEU A 159 1.59 -1.84 10.57
C LEU A 159 0.83 -2.96 11.27
N LYS A 160 -0.36 -2.65 11.80
CA LYS A 160 -1.22 -3.68 12.40
C LYS A 160 -1.58 -4.76 11.39
N GLN A 161 -2.03 -4.40 10.18
CA GLN A 161 -2.39 -5.37 9.14
C GLN A 161 -1.20 -6.24 8.74
N MET A 162 0.01 -5.67 8.65
CA MET A 162 1.24 -6.42 8.38
C MET A 162 1.57 -7.41 9.50
N ILE A 163 1.50 -6.99 10.76
CA ILE A 163 1.73 -7.87 11.93
C ILE A 163 0.72 -9.03 11.95
N ASP A 164 -0.55 -8.72 11.74
CA ASP A 164 -1.63 -9.70 11.71
C ASP A 164 -1.44 -10.69 10.54
N PHE A 165 -1.05 -10.21 9.37
CA PHE A 165 -0.70 -11.05 8.21
C PHE A 165 0.43 -12.03 8.52
N PHE A 166 1.58 -11.55 9.04
CA PHE A 166 2.70 -12.44 9.40
C PHE A 166 2.29 -13.48 10.45
N GLY A 167 1.51 -13.08 11.45
CA GLY A 167 0.95 -13.99 12.45
C GLY A 167 0.04 -15.07 11.83
N ALA A 168 -0.81 -14.66 10.89
CA ALA A 168 -1.68 -15.57 10.15
C ALA A 168 -0.89 -16.55 9.27
N VAL A 169 0.14 -16.08 8.56
CA VAL A 169 1.04 -16.94 7.75
C VAL A 169 1.72 -17.97 8.63
N ILE A 170 2.32 -17.57 9.75
CA ILE A 170 2.99 -18.49 10.68
C ILE A 170 2.02 -19.58 11.15
N THR A 171 0.82 -19.18 11.56
CA THR A 171 -0.22 -20.09 12.03
C THR A 171 -0.68 -21.05 10.94
N HIS A 172 -0.97 -20.50 9.75
CA HIS A 172 -1.40 -21.26 8.57
C HIS A 172 -0.36 -22.29 8.14
N PHE A 173 0.90 -21.88 8.07
CA PHE A 173 2.02 -22.74 7.68
C PHE A 173 2.24 -23.87 8.66
N ARG A 174 2.22 -23.60 9.97
CA ARG A 174 2.32 -24.62 11.01
C ARG A 174 1.17 -25.63 10.94
N LYS A 175 -0.07 -25.14 10.87
CA LYS A 175 -1.29 -25.99 10.83
C LYS A 175 -1.30 -26.93 9.61
N ASN A 176 -0.79 -26.47 8.47
CA ASN A 176 -0.86 -27.21 7.21
C ASN A 176 0.49 -27.86 6.80
N ASN A 177 1.48 -27.87 7.69
CA ASN A 177 2.85 -28.38 7.44
C ASN A 177 3.46 -27.78 6.16
N LEU A 178 3.34 -26.46 6.01
CA LEU A 178 3.86 -25.70 4.89
C LEU A 178 5.22 -25.10 5.24
N LYS A 179 6.04 -24.85 4.20
CA LYS A 179 7.35 -24.20 4.30
C LYS A 179 7.49 -23.20 3.18
N ASN A 180 8.03 -22.02 3.48
CA ASN A 180 8.40 -21.06 2.45
C ASN A 180 9.57 -21.59 1.61
N VAL A 181 9.46 -21.57 0.27
CA VAL A 181 10.47 -22.13 -0.64
C VAL A 181 10.82 -21.13 -1.72
N GLN A 182 11.89 -20.37 -1.51
CA GLN A 182 12.36 -19.34 -2.43
C GLN A 182 12.56 -19.86 -3.86
N ARG A 183 13.15 -21.03 -4.02
CA ARG A 183 13.37 -21.62 -5.36
C ARG A 183 12.07 -21.84 -6.16
N ILE A 184 10.99 -22.20 -5.47
CA ILE A 184 9.67 -22.37 -6.10
C ILE A 184 9.08 -21.00 -6.44
N TYR A 185 9.20 -20.03 -5.52
CA TYR A 185 8.82 -18.65 -5.74
C TYR A 185 9.46 -18.11 -7.04
N ASP A 186 10.80 -18.14 -7.13
CA ASP A 186 11.53 -17.58 -8.25
C ASP A 186 11.18 -18.25 -9.60
N ARG A 187 10.99 -19.57 -9.59
CA ARG A 187 10.57 -20.30 -10.77
C ARG A 187 9.17 -19.90 -11.21
N LYS A 188 8.19 -19.93 -10.30
CA LYS A 188 6.80 -19.63 -10.57
C LYS A 188 6.59 -18.18 -11.02
N MET A 189 7.28 -17.23 -10.40
CA MET A 189 7.25 -15.83 -10.81
C MET A 189 7.81 -15.64 -12.24
N ARG A 190 8.89 -16.33 -12.60
CA ARG A 190 9.42 -16.27 -13.96
C ARG A 190 8.44 -16.86 -15.00
N GLU A 191 7.81 -18.00 -14.70
CA GLU A 191 6.79 -18.62 -15.55
C GLU A 191 5.58 -17.68 -15.73
N PHE A 192 5.13 -17.04 -14.65
CA PHE A 192 4.03 -16.08 -14.66
C PHE A 192 4.36 -14.83 -15.50
N LEU A 193 5.53 -14.23 -15.30
CA LEU A 193 5.97 -13.04 -16.04
C LEU A 193 6.15 -13.29 -17.54
N LYS A 194 6.39 -14.55 -17.93
CA LYS A 194 6.44 -14.96 -19.34
C LYS A 194 5.06 -15.30 -19.92
N GLY A 195 4.00 -15.24 -19.12
CA GLY A 195 2.66 -15.63 -19.55
C GLY A 195 2.42 -17.14 -19.66
N GLU A 196 3.32 -17.97 -19.10
CA GLU A 196 3.28 -19.43 -19.22
C GLU A 196 2.29 -20.10 -18.23
N CYS A 197 2.06 -19.48 -17.08
CA CYS A 197 1.13 -20.00 -16.06
C CYS A 197 0.47 -18.90 -15.23
N GLY A 198 -0.70 -19.21 -14.65
CA GLY A 198 -1.32 -18.39 -13.62
C GLY A 198 -0.76 -18.70 -12.24
N LEU A 199 -1.04 -17.82 -11.26
CA LEU A 199 -0.66 -18.02 -9.85
C LEU A 199 -1.88 -18.27 -8.99
N GLU A 200 -1.76 -19.24 -8.06
CA GLU A 200 -2.67 -19.39 -6.92
C GLU A 200 -2.16 -18.49 -5.79
N VAL A 201 -2.98 -17.55 -5.35
CA VAL A 201 -2.60 -16.54 -4.36
C VAL A 201 -3.58 -16.59 -3.19
N PHE A 202 -3.05 -16.67 -1.98
CA PHE A 202 -3.77 -16.50 -0.72
C PHE A 202 -3.61 -15.07 -0.25
N VAL A 203 -4.67 -14.28 -0.36
CA VAL A 203 -4.71 -12.87 0.00
C VAL A 203 -5.20 -12.74 1.43
N TYR A 204 -4.40 -12.12 2.27
CA TYR A 204 -4.83 -11.83 3.64
C TYR A 204 -5.92 -10.76 3.64
N CYS A 205 -7.01 -11.05 4.35
CA CYS A 205 -8.14 -10.15 4.48
C CYS A 205 -8.86 -10.46 5.79
N LYS A 206 -9.08 -9.46 6.63
CA LYS A 206 -9.88 -9.57 7.87
C LYS A 206 -9.56 -10.79 8.75
N GLY A 207 -8.30 -11.04 8.99
CA GLY A 207 -7.84 -12.14 9.86
C GLY A 207 -7.78 -13.52 9.20
N GLY A 208 -8.06 -13.64 7.90
CA GLY A 208 -8.02 -14.89 7.17
C GLY A 208 -7.38 -14.79 5.79
N PHE A 209 -7.46 -15.87 5.02
CA PHE A 209 -6.96 -15.91 3.64
C PHE A 209 -8.07 -16.15 2.65
N GLU A 210 -8.21 -15.28 1.67
CA GLU A 210 -9.05 -15.46 0.49
C GLU A 210 -8.20 -16.05 -0.64
N LYS A 211 -8.65 -17.14 -1.25
CA LYS A 211 -7.94 -17.76 -2.37
C LYS A 211 -8.32 -17.09 -3.68
N GLN A 212 -7.34 -16.62 -4.43
CA GLN A 212 -7.49 -15.96 -5.70
C GLN A 212 -6.63 -16.64 -6.78
N LYS A 213 -6.99 -16.44 -8.05
CA LYS A 213 -6.20 -16.84 -9.21
C LYS A 213 -5.78 -15.60 -9.98
N LEU A 214 -4.47 -15.37 -10.10
CA LEU A 214 -3.94 -14.38 -11.03
C LEU A 214 -3.72 -15.03 -12.38
N LYS A 215 -4.25 -14.40 -13.42
CA LYS A 215 -3.93 -14.74 -14.83
C LYS A 215 -2.67 -13.98 -15.21
N PRO A 216 -1.83 -14.54 -16.09
CA PRO A 216 -0.66 -13.83 -16.58
C PRO A 216 -1.04 -12.63 -17.45
#